data_895493a0b55c51a2cd907ead805a5dad
#
_entry.id   895493a0b55c51a2cd907ead805a5dad
#
_cell.length_a   1.000
_cell.length_b   1.000
_cell.length_c   1.000
_cell.angle_alpha   90.00
_cell.angle_beta   90.00
_cell.angle_gamma   90.00
#
_symmetry.space_group_name_H-M   'P 1'
#
loop_
_entity.id
_entity.type
_entity.pdbx_description
1 polymer ?
#
loop_
_entity_poly.entity_id
_entity_poly.type
_entity_poly.pdbx_seq_one_letter_code
_entity_poly.pdbx_strand_id
1 'polypeptide(L)'
;MNQNNLLIQELTNIALEIYTTIGPGYNEVVYHRAFEVGLRLKNINYQSEIVTPIFYKGHNIGHGRVDLLVNNNFIIELKAISNFGNDTANIQIKNYMKHYSIKDGLVINFGQPTKSTPGGINIRYIWLDNHGISKMFNFVNGSFMEFTEMSI
;
A
#
# COMPACT_ATOMS: atom_id res chain seq x y z
N MET A 1 2.64 -16.29 -1.42
CA MET A 1 2.20 -15.35 -2.46
C MET A 1 1.53 -16.13 -3.56
N ASN A 2 0.26 -16.39 -3.43
CA ASN A 2 -0.34 -17.36 -4.31
C ASN A 2 -1.84 -17.31 -4.32
N GLN A 3 -2.49 -17.24 -3.17
CA GLN A 3 -3.94 -17.23 -3.09
C GLN A 3 -4.55 -15.91 -3.57
N ASN A 4 -3.78 -14.81 -3.51
CA ASN A 4 -4.25 -13.48 -3.90
C ASN A 4 -3.55 -12.94 -5.16
N ASN A 5 -2.93 -13.81 -5.96
CA ASN A 5 -2.21 -13.36 -7.16
C ASN A 5 -3.08 -12.57 -8.12
N LEU A 6 -4.31 -13.03 -8.36
CA LEU A 6 -5.23 -12.33 -9.24
C LEU A 6 -5.62 -10.97 -8.67
N LEU A 7 -5.87 -10.90 -7.38
CA LEU A 7 -6.21 -9.64 -6.71
C LEU A 7 -5.02 -8.67 -6.76
N ILE A 8 -3.81 -9.15 -6.52
CA ILE A 8 -2.59 -8.32 -6.62
C ILE A 8 -2.50 -7.70 -8.02
N GLN A 9 -2.74 -8.49 -9.07
CA GLN A 9 -2.73 -7.98 -10.44
C GLN A 9 -3.80 -6.93 -10.67
N GLU A 10 -5.01 -7.14 -10.20
CA GLU A 10 -6.11 -6.17 -10.36
C GLU A 10 -5.81 -4.87 -9.63
N LEU A 11 -5.29 -4.95 -8.40
CA LEU A 11 -4.93 -3.76 -7.63
C LEU A 11 -3.76 -3.01 -8.26
N THR A 12 -2.77 -3.74 -8.76
CA THR A 12 -1.64 -3.15 -9.47
C THR A 12 -2.10 -2.44 -10.74
N ASN A 13 -3.01 -3.05 -11.49
CA ASN A 13 -3.55 -2.45 -12.70
C ASN A 13 -4.34 -1.17 -12.40
N ILE A 14 -5.10 -1.14 -11.31
CA ILE A 14 -5.78 0.09 -10.88
C ILE A 14 -4.76 1.21 -10.65
N ALA A 15 -3.69 0.91 -9.91
CA ALA A 15 -2.65 1.91 -9.62
C ALA A 15 -1.98 2.42 -10.90
N LEU A 16 -1.63 1.51 -11.80
CA LEU A 16 -0.96 1.88 -13.06
C LEU A 16 -1.88 2.69 -13.96
N GLU A 17 -3.15 2.36 -14.04
CA GLU A 17 -4.12 3.11 -14.83
C GLU A 17 -4.31 4.53 -14.28
N ILE A 18 -4.41 4.68 -12.95
CA ILE A 18 -4.49 6.00 -12.34
C ILE A 18 -3.25 6.81 -12.70
N TYR A 19 -2.06 6.24 -12.51
CA TYR A 19 -0.81 6.93 -12.80
C TYR A 19 -0.70 7.35 -14.25
N THR A 20 -1.08 6.46 -15.17
CA THR A 20 -1.06 6.74 -16.61
C THR A 20 -2.06 7.83 -17.00
N THR A 21 -3.20 7.87 -16.32
CA THR A 21 -4.29 8.80 -16.68
C THR A 21 -4.07 10.19 -16.11
N ILE A 22 -3.70 10.32 -14.82
CA ILE A 22 -3.58 11.63 -14.17
C ILE A 22 -2.15 12.01 -13.79
N GLY A 23 -1.22 11.06 -13.76
CA GLY A 23 0.20 11.32 -13.48
C GLY A 23 0.50 11.65 -12.02
N PRO A 24 1.77 11.95 -11.71
CA PRO A 24 2.20 12.36 -10.39
C PRO A 24 1.86 13.82 -10.10
N GLY A 25 2.01 14.24 -8.82
CA GLY A 25 1.94 15.65 -8.46
C GLY A 25 0.70 16.07 -7.68
N TYR A 26 -0.30 15.21 -7.57
CA TYR A 26 -1.47 15.51 -6.77
C TYR A 26 -1.27 15.11 -5.30
N ASN A 27 -2.10 15.65 -4.43
CA ASN A 27 -2.12 15.24 -3.02
C ASN A 27 -2.61 13.81 -2.87
N GLU A 28 -2.20 13.16 -1.79
CA GLU A 28 -2.55 11.77 -1.49
C GLU A 28 -4.04 11.50 -1.57
N VAL A 29 -4.88 12.43 -1.10
CA VAL A 29 -6.34 12.26 -1.10
C VAL A 29 -6.90 12.08 -2.52
N VAL A 30 -6.30 12.70 -3.52
CA VAL A 30 -6.74 12.57 -4.93
C VAL A 30 -6.55 11.13 -5.38
N TYR A 31 -5.39 10.55 -5.11
CA TYR A 31 -5.09 9.16 -5.47
C TYR A 31 -5.95 8.16 -4.69
N HIS A 32 -6.20 8.46 -3.42
CA HIS A 32 -7.09 7.64 -2.60
C HIS A 32 -8.48 7.55 -3.22
N ARG A 33 -9.05 8.69 -3.60
CA ARG A 33 -10.37 8.74 -4.24
C ARG A 33 -10.38 8.06 -5.60
N ALA A 34 -9.32 8.25 -6.38
CA ALA A 34 -9.18 7.57 -7.68
C ALA A 34 -9.12 6.05 -7.50
N PHE A 35 -8.40 5.58 -6.50
CA PHE A 35 -8.30 4.15 -6.21
C PHE A 35 -9.65 3.57 -5.81
N GLU A 36 -10.42 4.27 -4.99
CA GLU A 36 -11.77 3.85 -4.62
C GLU A 36 -12.67 3.73 -5.86
N VAL A 37 -12.58 4.69 -6.80
CA VAL A 37 -13.31 4.60 -8.07
C VAL A 37 -12.92 3.34 -8.82
N GLY A 38 -11.63 3.06 -8.92
CA GLY A 38 -11.13 1.85 -9.58
C GLY A 38 -11.67 0.57 -8.96
N LEU A 39 -11.70 0.51 -7.63
CA LEU A 39 -12.24 -0.64 -6.91
C LEU A 39 -13.73 -0.84 -7.19
N ARG A 40 -14.50 0.24 -7.13
CA ARG A 40 -15.95 0.18 -7.40
C ARG A 40 -16.25 -0.25 -8.83
N LEU A 41 -15.51 0.24 -9.79
CA LEU A 41 -15.70 -0.12 -11.20
C LEU A 41 -15.41 -1.60 -11.49
N LYS A 42 -14.55 -2.21 -10.67
CA LYS A 42 -14.23 -3.64 -10.76
C LYS A 42 -15.07 -4.51 -9.81
N ASN A 43 -16.01 -3.92 -9.10
CA ASN A 43 -16.85 -4.60 -8.11
C ASN A 43 -16.02 -5.30 -7.02
N ILE A 44 -14.92 -4.68 -6.61
CA ILE A 44 -14.09 -5.18 -5.53
C ILE A 44 -14.54 -4.53 -4.22
N ASN A 45 -14.88 -5.34 -3.23
CA ASN A 45 -15.30 -4.84 -1.91
C ASN A 45 -14.14 -4.22 -1.17
N TYR A 46 -14.40 -3.09 -0.49
CA TYR A 46 -13.38 -2.44 0.32
C TYR A 46 -13.99 -1.61 1.44
N GLN A 47 -13.17 -1.32 2.43
CA GLN A 47 -13.44 -0.33 3.46
C GLN A 47 -12.33 0.72 3.39
N SER A 48 -12.71 1.98 3.59
CA SER A 48 -11.80 3.11 3.44
C SER A 48 -11.60 3.82 4.77
N GLU A 49 -10.37 4.28 5.02
CA GLU A 49 -10.03 5.13 6.16
C GLU A 49 -10.44 4.51 7.50
N ILE A 50 -10.00 3.27 7.74
CA ILE A 50 -10.38 2.56 8.96
C ILE A 50 -9.52 3.04 10.13
N VAL A 51 -10.18 3.63 11.14
CA VAL A 51 -9.52 4.04 12.38
C VAL A 51 -9.13 2.79 13.16
N THR A 52 -7.84 2.67 13.45
CA THR A 52 -7.26 1.51 14.13
C THR A 52 -6.70 1.95 15.47
N PRO A 53 -7.29 1.53 16.60
CA PRO A 53 -6.80 1.93 17.91
C PRO A 53 -5.45 1.27 18.23
N ILE A 54 -4.61 1.99 18.95
CA ILE A 54 -3.32 1.52 19.42
C ILE A 54 -3.38 1.39 20.94
N PHE A 55 -3.03 0.21 21.45
CA PHE A 55 -3.10 -0.09 22.87
C PHE A 55 -1.71 -0.35 23.44
N TYR A 56 -1.52 0.06 24.68
CA TYR A 56 -0.36 -0.28 25.50
C TYR A 56 -0.84 -0.74 26.87
N LYS A 57 -0.53 -1.97 27.23
CA LYS A 57 -0.95 -2.59 28.50
C LYS A 57 -2.46 -2.44 28.75
N GLY A 58 -3.25 -2.65 27.71
CA GLY A 58 -4.71 -2.57 27.78
C GLY A 58 -5.29 -1.17 27.71
N HIS A 59 -4.45 -0.12 27.63
CA HIS A 59 -4.90 1.27 27.57
C HIS A 59 -4.78 1.80 26.15
N ASN A 60 -5.83 2.46 25.67
CA ASN A 60 -5.80 3.12 24.38
C ASN A 60 -4.89 4.35 24.48
N ILE A 61 -3.81 4.35 23.70
CA ILE A 61 -2.82 5.44 23.69
C ILE A 61 -2.84 6.25 22.41
N GLY A 62 -3.73 5.94 21.47
CA GLY A 62 -3.83 6.66 20.20
C GLY A 62 -4.49 5.79 19.15
N HIS A 63 -4.40 6.26 17.90
CA HIS A 63 -4.94 5.50 16.78
C HIS A 63 -4.14 5.79 15.51
N GLY A 64 -4.17 4.84 14.59
CA GLY A 64 -3.74 5.01 13.21
C GLY A 64 -4.94 4.93 12.28
N ARG A 65 -4.69 5.06 11.00
CA ARG A 65 -5.73 4.93 9.98
C ARG A 65 -5.22 4.12 8.82
N VAL A 66 -5.92 3.02 8.52
CA VAL A 66 -5.65 2.21 7.34
C VAL A 66 -6.33 2.87 6.15
N ASP A 67 -5.59 3.09 5.06
CA ASP A 67 -6.17 3.74 3.89
C ASP A 67 -7.28 2.88 3.27
N LEU A 68 -6.96 1.64 2.91
CA LEU A 68 -7.94 0.74 2.29
C LEU A 68 -7.74 -0.69 2.81
N LEU A 69 -8.85 -1.33 3.14
CA LEU A 69 -8.91 -2.76 3.43
C LEU A 69 -9.77 -3.41 2.34
N VAL A 70 -9.16 -4.25 1.51
CA VAL A 70 -9.80 -4.83 0.34
C VAL A 70 -10.16 -6.29 0.62
N ASN A 71 -11.41 -6.66 0.35
CA ASN A 71 -11.95 -8.02 0.56
C ASN A 71 -11.69 -8.58 1.96
N ASN A 72 -11.55 -7.72 2.96
CA ASN A 72 -11.22 -8.09 4.34
C ASN A 72 -9.92 -8.86 4.50
N ASN A 73 -9.07 -8.94 3.49
CA ASN A 73 -7.84 -9.73 3.54
C ASN A 73 -6.62 -9.08 2.88
N PHE A 74 -6.71 -7.82 2.50
CA PHE A 74 -5.62 -7.13 1.82
C PHE A 74 -5.57 -5.67 2.27
N ILE A 75 -4.43 -5.20 2.75
CA ILE A 75 -4.26 -3.80 3.18
C ILE A 75 -3.50 -3.03 2.11
N ILE A 76 -3.98 -1.84 1.80
CA ILE A 76 -3.30 -0.92 0.88
C ILE A 76 -3.02 0.39 1.60
N GLU A 77 -1.77 0.84 1.53
CA GLU A 77 -1.34 2.17 1.94
C GLU A 77 -0.96 2.99 0.72
N LEU A 78 -1.51 4.18 0.63
CA LEU A 78 -1.28 5.09 -0.50
C LEU A 78 -0.40 6.25 -0.06
N LYS A 79 0.56 6.59 -0.89
CA LYS A 79 1.47 7.71 -0.68
C LYS A 79 1.58 8.55 -1.95
N ALA A 80 1.96 9.81 -1.78
CA ALA A 80 2.24 10.72 -2.89
C ALA A 80 3.42 11.60 -2.50
N ILE A 81 4.60 10.98 -2.42
CA ILE A 81 5.83 11.60 -1.91
C ILE A 81 6.98 11.43 -2.89
N SER A 82 7.96 12.34 -2.82
CA SER A 82 9.16 12.29 -3.68
C SER A 82 10.25 11.38 -3.12
N ASN A 83 10.20 11.04 -1.84
CA ASN A 83 11.30 10.42 -1.11
C ASN A 83 10.90 9.06 -0.54
N PHE A 84 10.36 8.18 -1.39
CA PHE A 84 9.74 6.93 -0.97
C PHE A 84 10.72 5.97 -0.29
N GLY A 85 11.99 5.96 -0.70
CA GLY A 85 12.99 5.06 -0.12
C GLY A 85 13.30 5.31 1.35
N ASN A 86 13.00 6.51 1.86
CA ASN A 86 13.26 6.91 3.24
C ASN A 86 11.98 7.00 4.08
N ASP A 87 10.89 6.48 3.57
CA ASP A 87 9.60 6.55 4.25
C ASP A 87 9.40 5.37 5.20
N THR A 88 8.58 5.57 6.23
CA THR A 88 8.24 4.54 7.21
C THR A 88 7.03 3.71 6.82
N ALA A 89 6.59 3.81 5.58
CA ALA A 89 5.38 3.13 5.11
C ALA A 89 5.42 1.62 5.32
N ASN A 90 6.58 0.99 5.15
CA ASN A 90 6.73 -0.46 5.36
C ASN A 90 6.44 -0.85 6.81
N ILE A 91 6.91 -0.04 7.76
CA ILE A 91 6.68 -0.29 9.18
C ILE A 91 5.20 -0.12 9.50
N GLN A 92 4.60 0.96 9.02
CA GLN A 92 3.18 1.25 9.23
C GLN A 92 2.29 0.13 8.73
N ILE A 93 2.46 -0.27 7.46
CA ILE A 93 1.60 -1.28 6.86
C ILE A 93 1.76 -2.64 7.57
N LYS A 94 2.98 -3.01 7.94
CA LYS A 94 3.22 -4.26 8.67
C LYS A 94 2.53 -4.25 10.03
N ASN A 95 2.52 -3.12 10.72
CA ASN A 95 1.81 -2.98 12.00
C ASN A 95 0.30 -3.18 11.82
N TYR A 96 -0.29 -2.59 10.78
CA TYR A 96 -1.71 -2.80 10.49
C TYR A 96 -2.00 -4.25 10.09
N MET A 97 -1.15 -4.84 9.26
CA MET A 97 -1.28 -6.24 8.86
C MET A 97 -1.29 -7.18 10.07
N LYS A 98 -0.39 -6.94 11.04
CA LYS A 98 -0.36 -7.70 12.29
C LYS A 98 -1.62 -7.50 13.11
N HIS A 99 -2.07 -6.26 13.23
CA HIS A 99 -3.27 -5.93 14.01
C HIS A 99 -4.51 -6.66 13.49
N TYR A 100 -4.67 -6.74 12.17
CA TYR A 100 -5.83 -7.37 11.54
C TYR A 100 -5.59 -8.83 11.14
N SER A 101 -4.44 -9.40 11.44
CA SER A 101 -4.05 -10.75 11.04
C SER A 101 -4.14 -10.95 9.54
N ILE A 102 -3.67 -9.97 8.79
CA ILE A 102 -3.69 -9.96 7.32
C ILE A 102 -2.28 -10.19 6.81
N LYS A 103 -2.15 -11.07 5.82
CA LYS A 103 -0.86 -11.50 5.28
C LYS A 103 -0.41 -10.73 4.04
N ASP A 104 -1.30 -10.01 3.39
CA ASP A 104 -1.03 -9.35 2.12
C ASP A 104 -1.20 -7.84 2.25
N GLY A 105 -0.24 -7.10 1.75
CA GLY A 105 -0.29 -5.64 1.73
C GLY A 105 0.37 -5.05 0.50
N LEU A 106 -0.11 -3.89 0.07
CA LEU A 106 0.50 -3.09 -0.98
C LEU A 106 0.78 -1.68 -0.45
N VAL A 107 1.99 -1.21 -0.68
CA VAL A 107 2.31 0.21 -0.53
C VAL A 107 2.45 0.78 -1.93
N ILE A 108 1.65 1.76 -2.26
CA ILE A 108 1.65 2.40 -3.57
C ILE A 108 1.99 3.86 -3.39
N ASN A 109 3.10 4.29 -3.99
CA ASN A 109 3.50 5.68 -4.03
C ASN A 109 3.34 6.22 -5.44
N PHE A 110 2.44 7.18 -5.62
CA PHE A 110 2.23 7.82 -6.92
C PHE A 110 3.29 8.86 -7.24
N GLY A 111 4.13 9.20 -6.24
CA GLY A 111 5.26 10.10 -6.44
C GLY A 111 4.91 11.57 -6.44
N GLN A 112 5.94 12.37 -6.33
CA GLN A 112 5.88 13.83 -6.49
C GLN A 112 7.06 14.25 -7.34
N PRO A 113 6.86 15.11 -8.33
CA PRO A 113 7.99 15.64 -9.10
C PRO A 113 8.85 16.56 -8.23
N THR A 114 10.14 16.54 -8.49
CA THR A 114 11.10 17.45 -7.88
C THR A 114 11.80 18.24 -8.99
N LYS A 115 12.72 19.16 -8.62
CA LYS A 115 13.51 19.89 -9.61
C LYS A 115 14.40 18.96 -10.45
N SER A 116 14.76 17.80 -9.90
CA SER A 116 15.69 16.87 -10.54
C SER A 116 15.02 15.62 -11.11
N THR A 117 13.75 15.35 -10.74
CA THR A 117 13.05 14.15 -11.18
C THR A 117 11.60 14.44 -11.54
N PRO A 118 11.04 13.78 -12.57
CA PRO A 118 9.64 13.97 -12.96
C PRO A 118 8.65 13.32 -11.99
N GLY A 119 9.11 12.51 -11.04
CA GLY A 119 8.25 11.67 -10.22
C GLY A 119 7.92 10.36 -10.93
N GLY A 120 7.73 9.30 -10.18
CA GLY A 120 7.40 8.00 -10.73
C GLY A 120 6.63 7.16 -9.72
N ILE A 121 5.80 6.25 -10.22
CA ILE A 121 5.04 5.34 -9.37
C ILE A 121 5.96 4.24 -8.85
N ASN A 122 5.78 3.91 -7.57
CA ASN A 122 6.42 2.76 -6.92
C ASN A 122 5.34 1.88 -6.32
N ILE A 123 5.38 0.60 -6.59
CA ILE A 123 4.42 -0.37 -6.05
C ILE A 123 5.20 -1.46 -5.36
N ARG A 124 4.90 -1.67 -4.09
CA ARG A 124 5.56 -2.67 -3.25
C ARG A 124 4.54 -3.60 -2.64
N TYR A 125 4.73 -4.90 -2.87
CA TYR A 125 3.94 -5.93 -2.24
C TYR A 125 4.67 -6.45 -1.01
N ILE A 126 3.95 -6.61 0.10
CA ILE A 126 4.48 -7.16 1.34
C ILE A 126 3.67 -8.38 1.71
N TRP A 127 4.37 -9.49 1.93
CA TRP A 127 3.78 -10.70 2.46
C TRP A 127 4.29 -10.92 3.89
N LEU A 128 3.38 -11.21 4.80
CA LEU A 128 3.69 -11.39 6.21
C LEU A 128 3.23 -12.78 6.64
N ASP A 129 4.14 -13.60 7.18
CA ASP A 129 3.78 -14.92 7.62
C ASP A 129 3.24 -14.93 9.06
N ASN A 130 2.85 -16.12 9.55
CA ASN A 130 2.26 -16.27 10.88
C ASN A 130 3.25 -15.98 12.02
N HIS A 131 4.54 -15.95 11.72
CA HIS A 131 5.60 -15.69 12.69
C HIS A 131 6.08 -14.23 12.67
N GLY A 132 5.44 -13.39 11.87
CA GLY A 132 5.83 -11.99 11.73
C GLY A 132 7.01 -11.76 10.81
N ILE A 133 7.44 -12.78 10.07
CA ILE A 133 8.52 -12.63 9.08
C ILE A 133 7.91 -12.13 7.78
N SER A 134 8.49 -11.08 7.24
CA SER A 134 7.99 -10.44 6.01
C SER A 134 8.89 -10.74 4.83
N LYS A 135 8.27 -10.80 3.65
CA LYS A 135 8.95 -10.73 2.36
C LYS A 135 8.42 -9.53 1.60
N MET A 136 9.29 -8.86 0.88
CA MET A 136 8.94 -7.64 0.16
C MET A 136 9.32 -7.77 -1.31
N PHE A 137 8.47 -7.24 -2.18
CA PHE A 137 8.62 -7.32 -3.62
C PHE A 137 8.35 -5.96 -4.23
N ASN A 138 9.25 -5.47 -5.07
CA ASN A 138 9.02 -4.27 -5.87
C ASN A 138 8.51 -4.64 -7.25
N PHE A 139 7.56 -3.85 -7.75
CA PHE A 139 7.07 -3.98 -9.11
C PHE A 139 8.05 -3.31 -10.06
N VAL A 140 8.71 -4.10 -10.90
CA VAL A 140 9.75 -3.64 -11.82
C VAL A 140 9.52 -4.29 -13.17
N ASN A 141 9.40 -3.49 -14.23
CA ASN A 141 9.26 -3.97 -15.60
C ASN A 141 8.16 -5.03 -15.77
N GLY A 142 7.02 -4.82 -15.13
CA GLY A 142 5.85 -5.67 -15.31
C GLY A 142 5.75 -6.86 -14.38
N SER A 143 6.68 -7.05 -13.44
CA SER A 143 6.63 -8.15 -12.48
C SER A 143 7.13 -7.74 -11.11
N PHE A 144 6.71 -8.49 -10.09
CA PHE A 144 7.20 -8.29 -8.73
C PHE A 144 8.49 -9.06 -8.51
N MET A 145 9.51 -8.34 -8.01
CA MET A 145 10.82 -8.91 -7.73
C MET A 145 11.13 -8.75 -6.24
N GLU A 146 11.48 -9.86 -5.61
CA GLU A 146 11.81 -9.85 -4.17
C GLU A 146 13.07 -9.01 -3.92
N PHE A 147 13.05 -8.28 -2.80
CA PHE A 147 14.23 -7.55 -2.34
C PHE A 147 14.31 -7.65 -0.81
N THR A 148 15.50 -7.40 -0.28
CA THR A 148 15.74 -7.36 1.16
C THR A 148 15.92 -5.92 1.61
N GLU A 149 15.16 -5.53 2.63
CA GLU A 149 15.30 -4.21 3.22
C GLU A 149 16.65 -4.13 3.94
N MET A 150 17.43 -3.08 3.66
CA MET A 150 18.72 -2.91 4.31
C MET A 150 18.51 -2.54 5.78
N SER A 151 19.15 -3.30 6.67
CA SER A 151 19.19 -2.98 8.09
C SER A 151 20.10 -1.76 8.29
N ILE A 152 19.61 -0.82 9.01
CA ILE A 152 20.41 0.35 9.38
C ILE A 152 21.05 0.08 10.74
#